data_b6576cfb9d8118bacf56c4f17bccb65f
#
_entry.id   b6576cfb9d8118bacf56c4f17bccb65f
#
_cell.length_a   1.000
_cell.length_b   1.000
_cell.length_c   1.000
_cell.angle_alpha   90.00
_cell.angle_beta   90.00
_cell.angle_gamma   90.00
#
_symmetry.space_group_name_H-M   'P 1'
#
loop_
_entity.id
_entity.type
_entity.pdbx_description
1 polymer ?
#
loop_
_entity_poly.entity_id
_entity_poly.type
_entity_poly.pdbx_seq_one_letter_code
_entity_poly.pdbx_strand_id
1 'polypeptide(L)'
;MKKLMTSAVAAFAAALLGGGTALAASALPAPTVDSPLAAPKRTETAVLAGGCFWGVEGVFEQLKGVKNVTSGYAGGAKETAKYDVVSSGRTGHAESVQITYDPSQITYGKLLQVFFSVAHDPTEVNRQGPDVGTQYRSAIFYSSDEQKKVAQAYIAQLNAAKVFRKPIATELAPLKAYYEAEAYHQDFMKRNPTYPYIVVHDAPKVVNLQKQFPELVARKD
;
A
#
# COMPACT_ATOMS: atom_id res chain seq x y z
N MET A 1 -48.77 -67.66 9.31
CA MET A 1 -48.81 -66.22 8.93
C MET A 1 -47.57 -65.52 9.53
N LYS A 2 -46.51 -65.41 8.71
CA LYS A 2 -45.24 -64.79 9.14
C LYS A 2 -45.21 -63.38 8.55
N LYS A 3 -45.14 -62.34 9.41
CA LYS A 3 -44.94 -60.94 9.00
C LYS A 3 -43.45 -60.70 8.76
N LEU A 4 -43.08 -60.29 7.55
CA LEU A 4 -41.76 -59.76 7.23
C LEU A 4 -41.69 -58.33 7.77
N MET A 5 -40.63 -58.07 8.56
CA MET A 5 -40.21 -56.72 8.94
C MET A 5 -39.10 -56.30 7.95
N THR A 6 -39.40 -55.26 7.19
CA THR A 6 -38.44 -54.57 6.31
C THR A 6 -37.68 -53.54 7.11
N SER A 7 -36.36 -53.72 7.27
CA SER A 7 -35.44 -52.76 7.85
C SER A 7 -35.09 -51.66 6.84
N ALA A 8 -35.39 -50.43 7.15
CA ALA A 8 -34.94 -49.25 6.41
C ALA A 8 -33.50 -48.90 6.80
N VAL A 9 -32.58 -48.96 5.82
CA VAL A 9 -31.21 -48.49 5.98
C VAL A 9 -31.21 -46.98 5.73
N ALA A 10 -30.92 -46.20 6.76
CA ALA A 10 -30.71 -44.77 6.64
C ALA A 10 -29.30 -44.49 6.11
N ALA A 11 -29.22 -43.94 4.92
CA ALA A 11 -27.97 -43.46 4.35
C ALA A 11 -27.58 -42.12 4.98
N PHE A 12 -26.49 -42.11 5.73
CA PHE A 12 -25.87 -40.89 6.24
C PHE A 12 -25.08 -40.22 5.10
N ALA A 13 -25.59 -39.10 4.60
CA ALA A 13 -24.85 -38.26 3.66
C ALA A 13 -23.78 -37.50 4.43
N ALA A 14 -22.51 -37.82 4.25
CA ALA A 14 -21.37 -37.05 4.73
C ALA A 14 -21.28 -35.74 3.94
N ALA A 15 -21.61 -34.62 4.60
CA ALA A 15 -21.37 -33.28 4.07
C ALA A 15 -19.86 -33.05 4.07
N LEU A 16 -19.25 -33.06 2.90
CA LEU A 16 -17.88 -32.59 2.67
C LEU A 16 -17.85 -31.09 2.94
N LEU A 17 -17.33 -30.72 4.11
CA LEU A 17 -16.90 -29.36 4.40
C LEU A 17 -15.75 -29.00 3.46
N GLY A 18 -16.11 -28.40 2.33
CA GLY A 18 -15.15 -27.77 1.44
C GLY A 18 -14.45 -26.65 2.19
N GLY A 19 -13.25 -26.93 2.73
CA GLY A 19 -12.34 -25.91 3.22
C GLY A 19 -11.98 -24.98 2.08
N GLY A 20 -12.66 -23.83 2.00
CA GLY A 20 -12.28 -22.77 1.12
C GLY A 20 -10.91 -22.27 1.55
N THR A 21 -9.85 -22.70 0.84
CA THR A 21 -8.56 -22.02 0.90
C THR A 21 -8.82 -20.58 0.48
N ALA A 22 -8.73 -19.64 1.43
CA ALA A 22 -8.69 -18.23 1.12
C ALA A 22 -7.50 -18.04 0.15
N LEU A 23 -7.78 -17.86 -1.13
CA LEU A 23 -6.79 -17.49 -2.11
C LEU A 23 -6.18 -16.19 -1.58
N ALA A 24 -4.87 -16.22 -1.30
CA ALA A 24 -4.13 -14.99 -1.01
C ALA A 24 -4.43 -14.02 -2.16
N ALA A 25 -4.88 -12.82 -1.83
CA ALA A 25 -5.19 -11.81 -2.84
C ALA A 25 -3.97 -11.72 -3.78
N SER A 26 -4.19 -11.96 -5.08
CA SER A 26 -3.13 -11.83 -6.07
C SER A 26 -2.78 -10.36 -6.25
N ALA A 27 -1.55 -10.09 -6.65
CA ALA A 27 -1.12 -8.74 -7.00
C ALA A 27 -2.08 -8.11 -8.03
N LEU A 28 -2.34 -6.83 -7.91
CA LEU A 28 -3.11 -6.07 -8.90
C LEU A 28 -2.43 -6.15 -10.28
N PRO A 29 -3.18 -6.01 -11.40
CA PRO A 29 -2.58 -6.00 -12.73
C PRO A 29 -1.52 -4.91 -12.84
N ALA A 30 -0.44 -5.21 -13.56
CA ALA A 30 0.61 -4.23 -13.81
C ALA A 30 0.06 -3.02 -14.59
N PRO A 31 0.61 -1.80 -14.39
CA PRO A 31 0.22 -0.64 -15.18
C PRO A 31 0.51 -0.88 -16.68
N THR A 32 -0.47 -0.54 -17.52
CA THR A 32 -0.31 -0.59 -18.98
C THR A 32 0.40 0.63 -19.54
N VAL A 33 0.43 1.71 -18.77
CA VAL A 33 1.20 2.93 -19.05
C VAL A 33 2.22 3.08 -17.93
N ASP A 34 3.49 3.04 -18.29
CA ASP A 34 4.61 3.18 -17.34
C ASP A 34 5.82 3.80 -18.06
N SER A 35 6.74 4.36 -17.28
CA SER A 35 8.04 4.78 -17.81
C SER A 35 8.91 3.54 -18.05
N PRO A 36 9.64 3.47 -19.15
CA PRO A 36 10.61 2.41 -19.35
C PRO A 36 11.71 2.49 -18.28
N LEU A 37 12.37 1.36 -18.01
CA LEU A 37 13.55 1.38 -17.15
C LEU A 37 14.60 2.35 -17.72
N ALA A 38 15.12 3.22 -16.88
CA ALA A 38 16.10 4.24 -17.26
C ALA A 38 17.51 3.66 -17.39
N ALA A 39 18.43 4.44 -17.94
CA ALA A 39 19.85 4.10 -17.90
C ALA A 39 20.37 4.09 -16.44
N PRO A 40 21.36 3.23 -16.11
CA PRO A 40 21.95 3.18 -14.77
C PRO A 40 22.51 4.52 -14.29
N LYS A 41 22.65 4.68 -12.96
CA LYS A 41 23.20 5.86 -12.27
C LYS A 41 22.25 7.07 -12.15
N ARG A 42 20.97 6.90 -12.44
CA ARG A 42 19.96 7.92 -12.15
C ARG A 42 19.26 7.59 -10.82
N THR A 43 18.80 8.60 -10.14
CA THR A 43 17.97 8.47 -8.93
C THR A 43 16.74 9.34 -9.11
N GLU A 44 15.59 8.81 -8.79
CA GLU A 44 14.30 9.51 -8.82
C GLU A 44 13.60 9.42 -7.48
N THR A 45 12.60 10.27 -7.28
CA THR A 45 11.79 10.28 -6.07
C THR A 45 10.31 10.12 -6.39
N ALA A 46 9.58 9.44 -5.52
CA ALA A 46 8.13 9.37 -5.51
C ALA A 46 7.62 9.75 -4.12
N VAL A 47 6.50 10.50 -4.02
CA VAL A 47 5.89 10.86 -2.74
C VAL A 47 4.46 10.31 -2.71
N LEU A 48 4.21 9.39 -1.76
CA LEU A 48 2.97 8.63 -1.62
C LEU A 48 2.44 8.74 -0.19
N ALA A 49 1.11 8.85 -0.05
CA ALA A 49 0.39 8.88 1.22
C ALA A 49 -0.67 7.77 1.24
N GLY A 50 -0.65 6.90 2.22
CA GLY A 50 -1.53 5.74 2.31
C GLY A 50 -1.86 5.34 3.76
N GLY A 51 -2.26 6.31 4.60
CA GLY A 51 -2.48 6.12 6.04
C GLY A 51 -1.23 6.35 6.85
N CYS A 52 -1.12 5.70 8.02
CA CYS A 52 0.08 5.79 8.85
C CYS A 52 1.36 5.50 8.05
N PHE A 53 2.28 6.44 8.04
CA PHE A 53 3.50 6.36 7.23
C PHE A 53 4.45 5.24 7.66
N TRP A 54 4.42 4.75 8.91
CA TRP A 54 5.28 3.66 9.38
C TRP A 54 5.15 2.38 8.55
N GLY A 55 3.91 1.99 8.25
CA GLY A 55 3.65 0.80 7.45
C GLY A 55 3.95 1.00 5.97
N VAL A 56 3.70 2.21 5.45
CA VAL A 56 4.03 2.54 4.06
C VAL A 56 5.55 2.56 3.86
N GLU A 57 6.30 3.20 4.78
CA GLU A 57 7.77 3.18 4.82
C GLU A 57 8.28 1.73 4.84
N GLY A 58 7.81 0.92 5.80
CA GLY A 58 8.23 -0.48 5.95
C GLY A 58 7.97 -1.35 4.72
N VAL A 59 6.93 -1.08 3.93
CA VAL A 59 6.67 -1.77 2.66
C VAL A 59 7.72 -1.41 1.61
N PHE A 60 7.97 -0.11 1.39
CA PHE A 60 8.84 0.34 0.31
C PHE A 60 10.32 0.09 0.59
N GLU A 61 10.75 0.08 1.85
CA GLU A 61 12.11 -0.30 2.26
C GLU A 61 12.50 -1.73 1.89
N GLN A 62 11.53 -2.61 1.66
CA GLN A 62 11.81 -4.00 1.27
C GLN A 62 12.12 -4.16 -0.22
N LEU A 63 11.90 -3.14 -1.05
CA LEU A 63 11.95 -3.29 -2.51
C LEU A 63 13.36 -3.17 -3.07
N LYS A 64 13.71 -4.09 -3.98
CA LYS A 64 14.90 -3.95 -4.83
C LYS A 64 14.79 -2.67 -5.66
N GLY A 65 15.88 -1.94 -5.77
CA GLY A 65 15.92 -0.68 -6.51
C GLY A 65 15.48 0.53 -5.69
N VAL A 66 14.82 0.36 -4.53
CA VAL A 66 14.61 1.44 -3.57
C VAL A 66 15.89 1.64 -2.77
N LYS A 67 16.37 2.88 -2.73
CA LYS A 67 17.61 3.27 -2.04
C LYS A 67 17.37 3.83 -0.65
N ASN A 68 16.29 4.57 -0.49
CA ASN A 68 15.91 5.20 0.77
C ASN A 68 14.41 5.48 0.79
N VAL A 69 13.81 5.39 1.96
CA VAL A 69 12.45 5.84 2.23
C VAL A 69 12.48 6.72 3.48
N THR A 70 11.82 7.85 3.44
CA THR A 70 11.67 8.71 4.62
C THR A 70 10.20 8.96 4.88
N SER A 71 9.79 8.88 6.14
CA SER A 71 8.46 9.29 6.60
C SER A 71 8.39 10.82 6.72
N GLY A 72 7.26 11.41 6.34
CA GLY A 72 7.11 12.87 6.36
C GLY A 72 5.71 13.37 6.03
N TYR A 73 5.63 14.61 5.63
CA TYR A 73 4.39 15.35 5.40
C TYR A 73 4.39 16.02 4.05
N ALA A 74 3.28 15.91 3.30
CA ALA A 74 3.08 16.61 2.04
C ALA A 74 1.66 17.19 1.95
N GLY A 75 1.48 18.25 1.18
CA GLY A 75 0.18 18.87 0.90
C GLY A 75 -0.17 20.10 1.73
N GLY A 76 0.51 20.34 2.86
CA GLY A 76 0.32 21.50 3.73
C GLY A 76 1.47 22.52 3.66
N ALA A 77 1.40 23.52 4.54
CA ALA A 77 2.40 24.58 4.65
C ALA A 77 3.57 24.18 5.59
N LYS A 78 4.77 24.72 5.33
CA LYS A 78 6.00 24.40 6.08
C LYS A 78 5.83 24.59 7.59
N GLU A 79 5.17 25.65 7.99
CA GLU A 79 5.00 26.06 9.38
C GLU A 79 4.20 25.03 10.21
N THR A 80 3.37 24.24 9.53
CA THR A 80 2.50 23.22 10.15
C THR A 80 3.03 21.79 9.99
N ALA A 81 4.19 21.59 9.37
CA ALA A 81 4.81 20.28 9.14
C ALA A 81 5.50 19.76 10.40
N LYS A 82 4.72 19.52 11.45
CA LYS A 82 5.14 18.95 12.74
C LYS A 82 4.08 17.96 13.19
N TYR A 83 4.48 16.82 13.75
CA TYR A 83 3.58 15.72 14.10
C TYR A 83 2.38 16.18 14.93
N ASP A 84 2.64 16.90 16.04
CA ASP A 84 1.57 17.37 16.94
C ASP A 84 0.53 18.26 16.23
N VAL A 85 0.97 19.02 15.22
CA VAL A 85 0.10 19.92 14.46
C VAL A 85 -0.63 19.15 13.35
N VAL A 86 0.08 18.29 12.62
CA VAL A 86 -0.50 17.45 11.54
C VAL A 86 -1.55 16.49 12.09
N SER A 87 -1.32 15.91 13.26
CA SER A 87 -2.25 14.99 13.94
C SER A 87 -3.63 15.61 14.22
N SER A 88 -3.74 16.95 14.20
CA SER A 88 -5.03 17.64 14.31
C SER A 88 -5.96 17.45 13.10
N GLY A 89 -5.45 16.97 11.96
CA GLY A 89 -6.19 16.80 10.70
C GLY A 89 -6.57 18.11 9.99
N ARG A 90 -6.05 19.26 10.41
CA ARG A 90 -6.46 20.61 9.91
C ARG A 90 -5.39 21.34 9.12
N THR A 91 -4.23 20.73 8.89
CA THR A 91 -3.07 21.38 8.26
C THR A 91 -3.03 21.26 6.74
N GLY A 92 -3.86 20.39 6.15
CA GLY A 92 -3.77 20.03 4.74
C GLY A 92 -2.67 19.01 4.44
N HIS A 93 -1.78 18.70 5.40
CA HIS A 93 -0.80 17.64 5.25
C HIS A 93 -1.43 16.25 5.23
N ALA A 94 -0.85 15.36 4.42
CA ALA A 94 -0.99 13.92 4.56
C ALA A 94 0.30 13.34 5.13
N GLU A 95 0.20 12.35 6.02
CA GLU A 95 1.31 11.46 6.34
C GLU A 95 1.74 10.77 5.06
N SER A 96 2.98 10.94 4.69
CA SER A 96 3.50 10.55 3.38
C SER A 96 4.87 9.92 3.54
N VAL A 97 5.28 9.15 2.54
CA VAL A 97 6.67 8.70 2.41
C VAL A 97 7.28 9.28 1.14
N GLN A 98 8.55 9.70 1.23
CA GLN A 98 9.37 9.99 0.06
C GLN A 98 10.26 8.78 -0.22
N ILE A 99 10.07 8.19 -1.40
CA ILE A 99 10.77 7.00 -1.87
C ILE A 99 11.84 7.45 -2.85
N THR A 100 13.10 7.24 -2.51
CA THR A 100 14.24 7.45 -3.43
C THR A 100 14.59 6.12 -4.07
N TYR A 101 14.54 6.03 -5.39
CA TYR A 101 14.71 4.77 -6.11
C TYR A 101 15.61 4.90 -7.33
N ASP A 102 16.10 3.76 -7.79
CA ASP A 102 16.87 3.58 -9.01
C ASP A 102 15.93 3.18 -10.16
N PRO A 103 15.60 4.08 -11.09
CA PRO A 103 14.67 3.78 -12.16
C PRO A 103 15.22 2.78 -13.20
N SER A 104 16.48 2.35 -13.10
CA SER A 104 17.00 1.23 -13.88
C SER A 104 16.66 -0.14 -13.29
N GLN A 105 16.18 -0.19 -12.04
CA GLN A 105 15.85 -1.41 -11.33
C GLN A 105 14.35 -1.56 -11.04
N ILE A 106 13.67 -0.45 -10.79
CA ILE A 106 12.22 -0.43 -10.53
C ILE A 106 11.60 0.82 -11.16
N THR A 107 10.48 0.66 -11.87
CA THR A 107 9.77 1.76 -12.50
C THR A 107 8.82 2.46 -11.53
N TYR A 108 8.43 3.69 -11.84
CA TYR A 108 7.42 4.42 -11.07
C TYR A 108 6.07 3.69 -11.04
N GLY A 109 5.63 3.14 -12.18
CA GLY A 109 4.39 2.35 -12.22
C GLY A 109 4.47 1.09 -11.38
N LYS A 110 5.65 0.45 -11.28
CA LYS A 110 5.83 -0.70 -10.39
C LYS A 110 5.72 -0.30 -8.91
N LEU A 111 6.24 0.87 -8.52
CA LEU A 111 6.02 1.42 -7.18
C LEU A 111 4.52 1.63 -6.91
N LEU A 112 3.77 2.19 -7.88
CA LEU A 112 2.33 2.36 -7.76
C LEU A 112 1.58 1.02 -7.70
N GLN A 113 2.04 -0.01 -8.43
CA GLN A 113 1.45 -1.35 -8.33
C GLN A 113 1.56 -1.91 -6.90
N VAL A 114 2.72 -1.78 -6.28
CA VAL A 114 2.94 -2.18 -4.88
C VAL A 114 2.07 -1.32 -3.95
N PHE A 115 2.03 -0.02 -4.14
CA PHE A 115 1.25 0.93 -3.36
C PHE A 115 -0.23 0.53 -3.28
N PHE A 116 -0.87 0.31 -4.42
CA PHE A 116 -2.28 -0.07 -4.50
C PHE A 116 -2.55 -1.52 -4.09
N SER A 117 -1.56 -2.42 -4.20
CA SER A 117 -1.75 -3.84 -3.89
C SER A 117 -1.65 -4.15 -2.40
N VAL A 118 -0.74 -3.49 -1.66
CA VAL A 118 -0.38 -3.92 -0.30
C VAL A 118 -0.22 -2.81 0.73
N ALA A 119 0.01 -1.55 0.30
CA ALA A 119 0.35 -0.50 1.26
C ALA A 119 -0.88 0.03 2.01
N HIS A 120 -2.06 0.05 1.37
CA HIS A 120 -3.27 0.65 1.93
C HIS A 120 -4.55 0.21 1.19
N ASP A 121 -5.72 0.59 1.70
CA ASP A 121 -6.99 0.52 0.97
C ASP A 121 -7.24 1.87 0.25
N PRO A 122 -7.14 1.93 -1.09
CA PRO A 122 -7.28 3.18 -1.82
C PRO A 122 -8.72 3.67 -1.94
N THR A 123 -9.71 2.95 -1.40
CA THR A 123 -11.13 3.30 -1.43
C THR A 123 -11.59 4.04 -0.18
N GLU A 124 -10.76 4.14 0.84
CA GLU A 124 -11.05 4.87 2.06
C GLU A 124 -10.81 6.38 1.90
N VAL A 125 -11.73 7.19 2.42
CA VAL A 125 -11.68 8.66 2.34
C VAL A 125 -11.34 9.23 3.70
N ASN A 126 -10.29 10.03 3.78
CA ASN A 126 -9.82 10.69 5.01
C ASN A 126 -9.68 9.74 6.20
N ARG A 127 -9.27 8.52 5.93
CA ARG A 127 -8.97 7.49 6.93
C ARG A 127 -8.17 6.37 6.30
N GLN A 128 -7.57 5.53 7.14
CA GLN A 128 -7.00 4.25 6.73
C GLN A 128 -7.09 3.26 7.90
N GLY A 129 -7.93 2.23 7.75
CA GLY A 129 -8.16 1.27 8.82
C GLY A 129 -8.64 1.95 10.12
N PRO A 130 -7.87 1.85 11.23
CA PRO A 130 -8.27 2.46 12.51
C PRO A 130 -8.04 3.98 12.54
N ASP A 131 -7.17 4.52 11.68
CA ASP A 131 -6.77 5.92 11.71
C ASP A 131 -7.78 6.79 10.96
N VAL A 132 -8.28 7.82 11.61
CA VAL A 132 -9.31 8.73 11.07
C VAL A 132 -8.77 10.16 11.05
N GLY A 133 -8.90 10.81 9.90
CA GLY A 133 -8.46 12.18 9.68
C GLY A 133 -7.89 12.40 8.28
N THR A 134 -7.89 13.66 7.83
CA THR A 134 -7.38 14.04 6.49
C THR A 134 -5.89 13.73 6.32
N GLN A 135 -5.13 13.67 7.42
CA GLN A 135 -3.72 13.30 7.42
C GLN A 135 -3.49 11.83 7.03
N TYR A 136 -4.49 10.97 7.12
CA TYR A 136 -4.42 9.56 6.73
C TYR A 136 -5.07 9.25 5.38
N ARG A 137 -5.37 10.29 4.58
CA ARG A 137 -5.95 10.12 3.24
C ARG A 137 -4.98 9.45 2.28
N SER A 138 -5.51 8.76 1.31
CA SER A 138 -4.73 8.25 0.19
C SER A 138 -4.42 9.39 -0.80
N ALA A 139 -3.14 9.59 -1.13
CA ALA A 139 -2.72 10.58 -2.11
C ALA A 139 -1.42 10.18 -2.83
N ILE A 140 -1.29 10.65 -4.06
CA ILE A 140 -0.08 10.61 -4.88
C ILE A 140 0.31 12.06 -5.17
N PHE A 141 1.49 12.48 -4.68
CA PHE A 141 2.04 13.81 -4.95
C PHE A 141 3.07 13.71 -6.08
N TYR A 142 2.64 14.04 -7.30
CA TYR A 142 3.51 13.93 -8.48
C TYR A 142 4.46 15.12 -8.62
N SER A 143 5.71 14.85 -9.01
CA SER A 143 6.76 15.86 -9.24
C SER A 143 7.03 16.16 -10.72
N SER A 144 6.38 15.42 -11.64
CA SER A 144 6.50 15.60 -13.08
C SER A 144 5.22 15.23 -13.82
N ASP A 145 5.08 15.72 -15.05
CA ASP A 145 3.96 15.36 -15.93
C ASP A 145 3.95 13.86 -16.27
N GLU A 146 5.12 13.23 -16.32
CA GLU A 146 5.24 11.79 -16.54
C GLU A 146 4.67 11.00 -15.36
N GLN A 147 5.06 11.33 -14.12
CA GLN A 147 4.48 10.72 -12.92
C GLN A 147 2.96 10.92 -12.88
N LYS A 148 2.48 12.14 -13.18
CA LYS A 148 1.05 12.44 -13.27
C LYS A 148 0.36 11.53 -14.28
N LYS A 149 0.90 11.41 -15.48
CA LYS A 149 0.35 10.57 -16.57
C LYS A 149 0.27 9.11 -16.17
N VAL A 150 1.34 8.54 -15.63
CA VAL A 150 1.39 7.15 -15.19
C VAL A 150 0.38 6.89 -14.07
N ALA A 151 0.36 7.74 -13.04
CA ALA A 151 -0.57 7.59 -11.91
C ALA A 151 -2.03 7.70 -12.36
N GLN A 152 -2.36 8.69 -13.19
CA GLN A 152 -3.71 8.90 -13.72
C GLN A 152 -4.18 7.71 -14.56
N ALA A 153 -3.32 7.22 -15.45
CA ALA A 153 -3.62 6.06 -16.29
C ALA A 153 -3.83 4.80 -15.46
N TYR A 154 -2.98 4.59 -14.44
CA TYR A 154 -3.10 3.40 -13.61
C TYR A 154 -4.35 3.42 -12.72
N ILE A 155 -4.69 4.56 -12.11
CA ILE A 155 -5.96 4.71 -11.37
C ILE A 155 -7.16 4.43 -12.30
N ALA A 156 -7.15 4.97 -13.52
CA ALA A 156 -8.21 4.73 -14.50
C ALA A 156 -8.31 3.23 -14.89
N GLN A 157 -7.16 2.57 -15.11
CA GLN A 157 -7.08 1.15 -15.42
C GLN A 157 -7.69 0.30 -14.30
N LEU A 158 -7.31 0.53 -13.04
CA LEU A 158 -7.81 -0.22 -11.89
C LEU A 158 -9.31 -0.01 -11.67
N ASN A 159 -9.80 1.23 -11.84
CA ASN A 159 -11.23 1.55 -11.75
C ASN A 159 -12.03 0.88 -12.89
N ALA A 160 -11.53 0.89 -14.12
CA ALA A 160 -12.16 0.22 -15.26
C ALA A 160 -12.22 -1.29 -15.07
N ALA A 161 -11.17 -1.88 -14.52
CA ALA A 161 -11.11 -3.31 -14.20
C ALA A 161 -11.94 -3.71 -12.96
N LYS A 162 -12.49 -2.72 -12.22
CA LYS A 162 -13.29 -2.93 -11.00
C LYS A 162 -12.60 -3.82 -9.97
N VAL A 163 -11.29 -3.67 -9.81
CA VAL A 163 -10.48 -4.49 -8.88
C VAL A 163 -10.83 -4.24 -7.42
N PHE A 164 -11.39 -3.09 -7.11
CA PHE A 164 -11.93 -2.74 -5.80
C PHE A 164 -13.46 -2.67 -5.84
N ARG A 165 -14.09 -2.88 -4.68
CA ARG A 165 -15.57 -2.79 -4.54
C ARG A 165 -16.12 -1.37 -4.70
N LYS A 166 -15.28 -0.36 -4.45
CA LYS A 166 -15.59 1.07 -4.58
C LYS A 166 -14.55 1.72 -5.50
N PRO A 167 -14.86 2.86 -6.11
CA PRO A 167 -13.87 3.62 -6.85
C PRO A 167 -12.67 4.01 -5.96
N ILE A 168 -11.50 4.11 -6.59
CA ILE A 168 -10.30 4.62 -5.92
C ILE A 168 -10.53 6.08 -5.54
N ALA A 169 -10.29 6.40 -4.27
CA ALA A 169 -10.41 7.73 -3.67
C ALA A 169 -9.07 8.47 -3.58
N THR A 170 -7.99 7.86 -4.06
CA THR A 170 -6.64 8.44 -4.02
C THR A 170 -6.59 9.79 -4.72
N GLU A 171 -6.20 10.83 -3.99
CA GLU A 171 -5.97 12.17 -4.56
C GLU A 171 -4.71 12.16 -5.44
N LEU A 172 -4.79 12.84 -6.59
CA LEU A 172 -3.64 13.08 -7.44
C LEU A 172 -3.34 14.57 -7.46
N ALA A 173 -2.28 15.00 -6.77
CA ALA A 173 -1.94 16.38 -6.57
C ALA A 173 -0.47 16.68 -6.95
N PRO A 174 -0.13 17.92 -7.38
CA PRO A 174 1.26 18.30 -7.60
C PRO A 174 2.02 18.34 -6.28
N LEU A 175 3.24 17.83 -6.26
CA LEU A 175 4.15 17.96 -5.13
C LEU A 175 4.68 19.39 -5.06
N LYS A 176 4.20 20.18 -4.11
CA LYS A 176 4.72 21.52 -3.85
C LYS A 176 5.97 21.49 -2.98
N ALA A 177 5.92 20.69 -1.93
CA ALA A 177 7.03 20.44 -1.00
C ALA A 177 6.80 19.15 -0.24
N TYR A 178 7.89 18.56 0.24
CA TYR A 178 7.91 17.45 1.18
C TYR A 178 8.70 17.89 2.42
N TYR A 179 8.19 17.54 3.59
CA TYR A 179 8.82 17.85 4.87
C TYR A 179 9.04 16.54 5.61
N GLU A 180 10.30 16.21 5.88
CA GLU A 180 10.66 15.01 6.62
C GLU A 180 10.08 15.08 8.04
N ALA A 181 9.51 13.98 8.52
CA ALA A 181 9.02 13.86 9.87
C ALA A 181 10.18 13.73 10.87
N GLU A 182 9.87 13.92 12.14
CA GLU A 182 10.80 13.86 13.24
C GLU A 182 11.55 12.53 13.27
N ALA A 183 12.80 12.54 13.72
CA ALA A 183 13.69 11.37 13.69
C ALA A 183 13.13 10.12 14.40
N TYR A 184 12.27 10.31 15.39
CA TYR A 184 11.65 9.18 16.09
C TYR A 184 10.58 8.46 15.26
N HIS A 185 10.13 9.01 14.13
CA HIS A 185 9.23 8.35 13.20
C HIS A 185 9.96 7.51 12.14
N GLN A 186 11.20 7.86 11.80
CA GLN A 186 11.97 7.18 10.77
C GLN A 186 12.29 5.73 11.18
N ASP A 187 12.19 4.78 10.26
CA ASP A 187 12.41 3.33 10.53
C ASP A 187 11.57 2.78 11.71
N PHE A 188 10.41 3.40 12.02
CA PHE A 188 9.69 3.07 13.26
C PHE A 188 9.30 1.60 13.31
N MET A 189 8.77 1.05 12.24
CA MET A 189 8.38 -0.36 12.16
C MET A 189 9.58 -1.29 12.38
N LYS A 190 10.72 -0.98 11.79
CA LYS A 190 11.96 -1.76 11.91
C LYS A 190 12.54 -1.71 13.33
N ARG A 191 12.48 -0.55 13.99
CA ARG A 191 13.00 -0.35 15.36
C ARG A 191 12.05 -0.87 16.44
N ASN A 192 10.73 -1.00 16.12
CA ASN A 192 9.69 -1.38 17.07
C ASN A 192 8.81 -2.53 16.54
N PRO A 193 9.39 -3.69 16.14
CA PRO A 193 8.66 -4.76 15.45
C PRO A 193 7.56 -5.41 16.31
N THR A 194 7.62 -5.27 17.63
CA THR A 194 6.63 -5.82 18.57
C THR A 194 5.62 -4.79 19.06
N TYR A 195 5.70 -3.54 18.61
CA TYR A 195 4.74 -2.52 18.97
C TYR A 195 3.33 -2.92 18.51
N PRO A 196 2.29 -2.91 19.38
CA PRO A 196 0.98 -3.48 19.07
C PRO A 196 0.37 -3.00 17.75
N TYR A 197 0.45 -1.70 17.46
CA TYR A 197 -0.04 -1.13 16.21
C TYR A 197 0.70 -1.73 14.99
N ILE A 198 2.02 -1.83 15.06
CA ILE A 198 2.84 -2.43 13.99
C ILE A 198 2.43 -3.88 13.76
N VAL A 199 2.31 -4.68 14.81
CA VAL A 199 1.95 -6.11 14.71
C VAL A 199 0.59 -6.29 14.05
N VAL A 200 -0.39 -5.45 14.40
CA VAL A 200 -1.78 -5.61 13.95
C VAL A 200 -2.01 -4.99 12.57
N HIS A 201 -1.42 -3.81 12.29
CA HIS A 201 -1.80 -3.00 11.13
C HIS A 201 -0.73 -2.92 10.04
N ASP A 202 0.56 -2.98 10.38
CA ASP A 202 1.64 -2.73 9.42
C ASP A 202 2.41 -3.99 9.02
N ALA A 203 2.75 -4.87 9.94
CA ALA A 203 3.44 -6.11 9.63
C ALA A 203 2.70 -6.97 8.58
N PRO A 204 1.36 -7.06 8.58
CA PRO A 204 0.63 -7.78 7.53
C PRO A 204 0.85 -7.21 6.12
N LYS A 205 1.09 -5.91 5.96
CA LYS A 205 1.40 -5.28 4.66
C LYS A 205 2.68 -5.84 4.07
N VAL A 206 3.74 -5.95 4.89
CA VAL A 206 5.03 -6.54 4.47
C VAL A 206 4.90 -8.02 4.16
N VAL A 207 4.13 -8.77 4.95
CA VAL A 207 3.83 -10.19 4.65
C VAL A 207 3.11 -10.32 3.30
N ASN A 208 2.15 -9.44 3.01
CA ASN A 208 1.44 -9.42 1.74
C ASN A 208 2.36 -9.02 0.57
N LEU A 209 3.27 -8.07 0.76
CA LEU A 209 4.30 -7.73 -0.22
C LEU A 209 5.13 -8.97 -0.58
N GLN A 210 5.64 -9.68 0.41
CA GLN A 210 6.47 -10.87 0.22
C GLN A 210 5.73 -11.99 -0.51
N LYS A 211 4.42 -12.13 -0.27
CA LYS A 211 3.57 -13.12 -0.94
C LYS A 211 3.22 -12.74 -2.38
N GLN A 212 2.91 -11.47 -2.62
CA GLN A 212 2.42 -11.00 -3.91
C GLN A 212 3.55 -10.62 -4.90
N PHE A 213 4.70 -10.20 -4.37
CA PHE A 213 5.84 -9.69 -5.15
C PHE A 213 7.18 -10.24 -4.65
N PRO A 214 7.33 -11.58 -4.52
CA PRO A 214 8.57 -12.17 -3.98
C PRO A 214 9.81 -11.79 -4.79
N GLU A 215 9.65 -11.54 -6.10
CA GLU A 215 10.74 -11.14 -6.99
C GLU A 215 11.22 -9.72 -6.75
N LEU A 216 10.37 -8.84 -6.20
CA LEU A 216 10.72 -7.45 -5.91
C LEU A 216 11.37 -7.26 -4.54
N VAL A 217 11.22 -8.22 -3.62
CA VAL A 217 11.76 -8.11 -2.26
C VAL A 217 13.28 -8.28 -2.28
N ALA A 218 14.00 -7.30 -1.71
CA ALA A 218 15.44 -7.41 -1.50
C ALA A 218 15.74 -8.59 -0.56
N ARG A 219 16.68 -9.44 -0.94
CA ARG A 219 17.18 -10.46 0.01
C ARG A 219 17.93 -9.73 1.13
N LYS A 220 17.55 -9.97 2.36
CA LYS A 220 18.39 -9.59 3.50
C LYS A 220 19.46 -10.69 3.59
N ASP A 221 20.69 -10.32 3.22
CA ASP A 221 21.87 -11.16 3.48
C ASP A 221 22.12 -11.23 4.98
#